data_e0f5ad980a35667418b2b29738640c00
#
_entry.id   e0f5ad980a35667418b2b29738640c00
#
_cell.length_a   1.000
_cell.length_b   1.000
_cell.length_c   1.000
_cell.angle_alpha   90.00
_cell.angle_beta   90.00
_cell.angle_gamma   90.00
#
_symmetry.space_group_name_H-M   'P 1'
#
loop_
_entity.id
_entity.type
_entity.pdbx_description
1 polymer ?
#
loop_
_entity_poly.entity_id
_entity_poly.type
_entity_poly.pdbx_seq_one_letter_code
_entity_poly.pdbx_strand_id
1 'polypeptide(L)'
;MKKFLLLCLCAVALVCATSCQKEEQLIVYTEAGFAPFEYVDGNNIVGVDVDIMNKVGEKLGKKVVFKSVSFDIIVDTVSQGKLTNVGAAGLSITAERQEKVDFSKVYYQANLYVIYNKTTGIQFKGMTDGNTGVYWSSLQTEKGIGVQGGTTADLFLGDEIAEGGSLEGVKKTDFQDLGVAVSAIGNTIDYVIIDELPAKQLVAGNENLACLPLYYEGAEGEGDELAFDEYAICVTKGQDELLAVINEVLTELLEEKDENGVNGVQKLVNKHLGIN
;
A
#
# COMPACT_ATOMS: atom_id res chain seq x y z
N MET A 1 -37.31 4.99 65.53
CA MET A 1 -37.03 5.80 64.30
C MET A 1 -35.55 5.92 63.94
N LYS A 2 -34.64 5.08 64.49
CA LYS A 2 -33.19 5.10 64.14
C LYS A 2 -32.67 3.94 63.28
N LYS A 3 -33.56 3.02 62.86
CA LYS A 3 -33.16 1.86 62.04
C LYS A 3 -33.55 1.97 60.53
N PHE A 4 -34.27 3.01 60.15
CA PHE A 4 -34.68 3.22 58.75
C PHE A 4 -33.72 4.12 57.94
N LEU A 5 -32.79 4.81 58.61
CA LEU A 5 -31.88 5.74 57.94
C LEU A 5 -30.57 5.07 57.46
N LEU A 6 -30.32 3.81 57.86
CA LEU A 6 -29.07 3.11 57.47
C LEU A 6 -29.22 2.28 56.22
N LEU A 7 -30.45 2.02 55.74
CA LEU A 7 -30.69 1.21 54.50
C LEU A 7 -30.66 2.03 53.21
N CYS A 8 -30.82 3.35 53.26
CA CYS A 8 -30.81 4.21 52.11
C CYS A 8 -29.39 4.67 51.68
N LEU A 9 -28.37 4.55 52.55
CA LEU A 9 -27.00 4.95 52.20
C LEU A 9 -26.22 3.88 51.42
N CYS A 10 -26.63 2.61 51.47
CA CYS A 10 -25.98 1.53 50.70
C CYS A 10 -26.46 1.40 49.23
N ALA A 11 -27.61 2.01 48.87
CA ALA A 11 -28.16 1.92 47.51
C ALA A 11 -27.61 2.98 46.54
N VAL A 12 -26.91 4.02 47.02
CA VAL A 12 -26.36 5.12 46.19
C VAL A 12 -24.89 4.87 45.78
N ALA A 13 -24.22 3.91 46.42
CA ALA A 13 -22.81 3.61 46.10
C ALA A 13 -22.61 2.63 44.90
N LEU A 14 -23.68 2.14 44.29
CA LEU A 14 -23.59 1.12 43.23
C LEU A 14 -23.77 1.69 41.78
N VAL A 15 -23.86 3.00 41.61
CA VAL A 15 -24.20 3.60 40.30
C VAL A 15 -23.05 4.40 39.67
N CYS A 16 -21.89 4.49 40.29
CA CYS A 16 -20.78 5.30 39.75
C CYS A 16 -19.52 4.48 39.42
N ALA A 17 -19.65 3.22 39.05
CA ALA A 17 -18.56 2.49 38.40
C ALA A 17 -18.83 2.33 36.91
N THR A 18 -19.25 3.40 36.22
CA THR A 18 -18.93 3.52 34.80
C THR A 18 -17.43 3.83 34.73
N SER A 19 -16.65 2.77 34.87
CA SER A 19 -15.24 2.77 34.47
C SER A 19 -15.20 3.41 33.07
N CYS A 20 -14.58 4.56 32.98
CA CYS A 20 -14.13 5.10 31.68
C CYS A 20 -13.07 4.12 31.18
N GLN A 21 -13.53 2.99 30.64
CA GLN A 21 -12.65 2.01 30.03
C GLN A 21 -12.03 2.75 28.85
N LYS A 22 -10.77 3.13 28.99
CA LYS A 22 -10.02 3.72 27.89
C LYS A 22 -10.09 2.72 26.74
N GLU A 23 -10.81 3.11 25.68
CA GLU A 23 -10.98 2.27 24.50
C GLU A 23 -9.58 1.83 24.02
N GLU A 24 -9.35 0.54 23.99
CA GLU A 24 -8.06 0.04 23.51
C GLU A 24 -7.90 0.40 22.04
N GLN A 25 -6.74 0.92 21.69
CA GLN A 25 -6.45 1.37 20.33
C GLN A 25 -5.49 0.40 19.64
N LEU A 26 -5.78 0.13 18.37
CA LEU A 26 -4.85 -0.49 17.44
C LEU A 26 -4.24 0.62 16.57
N ILE A 27 -2.99 0.97 16.84
CA ILE A 27 -2.29 1.96 16.02
C ILE A 27 -1.77 1.27 14.77
N VAL A 28 -2.05 1.82 13.60
CA VAL A 28 -1.59 1.34 12.29
C VAL A 28 -0.80 2.44 11.61
N TYR A 29 0.42 2.12 11.18
CA TYR A 29 1.23 3.02 10.36
C TYR A 29 0.92 2.78 8.89
N THR A 30 0.78 3.86 8.15
CA THR A 30 0.45 3.91 6.73
C THR A 30 1.16 5.08 6.06
N GLU A 31 1.08 5.20 4.74
CA GLU A 31 1.54 6.37 3.97
C GLU A 31 0.37 6.86 3.09
N ALA A 32 -0.31 7.94 3.51
CA ALA A 32 -1.60 8.35 2.95
C ALA A 32 -1.48 9.17 1.65
N GLY A 33 -0.66 8.70 0.72
CA GLY A 33 -0.46 9.25 -0.62
C GLY A 33 -0.63 8.22 -1.75
N PHE A 34 -1.19 7.03 -1.44
CA PHE A 34 -1.18 5.85 -2.31
C PHE A 34 -2.61 5.36 -2.66
N ALA A 35 -3.43 6.24 -3.28
CA ALA A 35 -4.79 5.89 -3.67
C ALA A 35 -4.80 4.74 -4.73
N PRO A 36 -5.73 3.78 -4.62
CA PRO A 36 -6.91 3.71 -3.73
C PRO A 36 -6.66 2.97 -2.40
N PHE A 37 -5.42 2.57 -2.06
CA PHE A 37 -5.12 1.75 -0.89
C PHE A 37 -5.13 2.55 0.40
N GLU A 38 -4.43 3.68 0.45
CA GLU A 38 -4.46 4.63 1.56
C GLU A 38 -4.24 6.07 1.05
N TYR A 39 -5.18 6.93 1.35
CA TYR A 39 -5.12 8.32 0.89
C TYR A 39 -5.93 9.24 1.82
N VAL A 40 -5.70 10.55 1.68
CA VAL A 40 -6.43 11.56 2.44
C VAL A 40 -7.69 11.96 1.70
N ASP A 41 -8.86 11.82 2.37
CA ASP A 41 -10.14 12.40 1.94
C ASP A 41 -10.65 13.33 3.04
N GLY A 42 -10.66 14.63 2.73
CA GLY A 42 -10.93 15.69 3.72
C GLY A 42 -9.91 15.66 4.87
N ASN A 43 -10.37 15.30 6.07
CA ASN A 43 -9.54 15.18 7.26
C ASN A 43 -9.26 13.72 7.66
N ASN A 44 -9.67 12.77 6.85
CA ASN A 44 -9.58 11.35 7.19
C ASN A 44 -8.60 10.63 6.27
N ILE A 45 -7.94 9.63 6.81
CA ILE A 45 -7.23 8.64 6.01
C ILE A 45 -8.25 7.55 5.66
N VAL A 46 -8.37 7.24 4.37
CA VAL A 46 -9.31 6.26 3.82
C VAL A 46 -8.60 5.39 2.80
N GLY A 47 -9.22 4.29 2.37
CA GLY A 47 -8.67 3.40 1.36
C GLY A 47 -8.91 1.93 1.67
N VAL A 48 -8.43 1.06 0.79
CA VAL A 48 -8.58 -0.40 0.91
C VAL A 48 -7.93 -0.92 2.19
N ASP A 49 -6.70 -0.51 2.47
CA ASP A 49 -5.93 -0.93 3.66
C ASP A 49 -6.61 -0.44 4.94
N VAL A 50 -7.17 0.77 4.89
CA VAL A 50 -7.93 1.35 5.99
C VAL A 50 -9.20 0.54 6.26
N ASP A 51 -9.94 0.17 5.22
CA ASP A 51 -11.16 -0.63 5.35
C ASP A 51 -10.85 -2.05 5.89
N ILE A 52 -9.77 -2.68 5.40
CA ILE A 52 -9.30 -3.99 5.91
C ILE A 52 -8.98 -3.89 7.40
N MET A 53 -8.15 -2.91 7.79
CA MET A 53 -7.72 -2.77 9.18
C MET A 53 -8.86 -2.36 10.12
N ASN A 54 -9.86 -1.61 9.66
CA ASN A 54 -11.07 -1.33 10.45
C ASN A 54 -11.83 -2.63 10.75
N LYS A 55 -11.98 -3.54 9.78
CA LYS A 55 -12.57 -4.88 10.03
C LYS A 55 -11.76 -5.70 11.04
N VAL A 56 -10.43 -5.61 11.00
CA VAL A 56 -9.55 -6.22 12.02
C VAL A 56 -9.82 -5.61 13.39
N GLY A 57 -9.93 -4.28 13.47
CA GLY A 57 -10.26 -3.58 14.71
C GLY A 57 -11.61 -4.00 15.29
N GLU A 58 -12.63 -4.14 14.45
CA GLU A 58 -13.96 -4.63 14.85
C GLU A 58 -13.88 -6.05 15.47
N LYS A 59 -13.15 -6.99 14.83
CA LYS A 59 -12.97 -8.34 15.38
C LYS A 59 -12.21 -8.34 16.72
N LEU A 60 -11.24 -7.43 16.88
CA LEU A 60 -10.46 -7.29 18.12
C LEU A 60 -11.18 -6.49 19.21
N GLY A 61 -12.32 -5.84 18.91
CA GLY A 61 -12.96 -4.89 19.81
C GLY A 61 -12.09 -3.66 20.10
N LYS A 62 -11.22 -3.23 19.18
CA LYS A 62 -10.30 -2.11 19.32
C LYS A 62 -10.60 -1.02 18.31
N LYS A 63 -10.44 0.24 18.73
CA LYS A 63 -10.49 1.37 17.81
C LYS A 63 -9.21 1.45 17.01
N VAL A 64 -9.32 1.43 15.68
CA VAL A 64 -8.15 1.63 14.81
C VAL A 64 -7.80 3.12 14.71
N VAL A 65 -6.52 3.41 14.82
CA VAL A 65 -5.97 4.76 14.68
C VAL A 65 -4.85 4.73 13.66
N PHE A 66 -5.09 5.29 12.49
CA PHE A 66 -4.09 5.40 11.43
C PHE A 66 -3.18 6.58 11.68
N LYS A 67 -1.89 6.39 11.40
CA LYS A 67 -0.88 7.44 11.39
C LYS A 67 -0.11 7.38 10.07
N SER A 68 -0.25 8.43 9.29
CA SER A 68 0.56 8.61 8.09
C SER A 68 1.97 9.02 8.47
N VAL A 69 2.94 8.27 7.95
CA VAL A 69 4.38 8.48 8.10
C VAL A 69 5.04 8.28 6.75
N SER A 70 6.32 8.61 6.63
CA SER A 70 7.09 8.29 5.41
C SER A 70 7.16 6.78 5.19
N PHE A 71 7.00 6.33 3.95
CA PHE A 71 6.91 4.90 3.60
C PHE A 71 8.14 4.10 4.06
N ASP A 72 9.33 4.66 3.82
CA ASP A 72 10.64 4.04 4.11
C ASP A 72 10.86 3.67 5.57
N ILE A 73 10.16 4.33 6.52
CA ILE A 73 10.31 4.03 7.95
C ILE A 73 9.29 3.04 8.50
N ILE A 74 8.26 2.65 7.73
CA ILE A 74 7.14 1.83 8.24
C ILE A 74 7.64 0.48 8.75
N VAL A 75 8.33 -0.28 7.92
CA VAL A 75 8.82 -1.64 8.26
C VAL A 75 9.76 -1.59 9.47
N ASP A 76 10.72 -0.67 9.49
CA ASP A 76 11.67 -0.54 10.59
C ASP A 76 10.99 -0.12 11.90
N THR A 77 9.96 0.72 11.83
CA THR A 77 9.20 1.12 13.04
C THR A 77 8.34 -0.03 13.57
N VAL A 78 7.67 -0.77 12.67
CA VAL A 78 6.88 -1.96 13.03
C VAL A 78 7.77 -3.04 13.63
N SER A 79 8.97 -3.25 13.08
CA SER A 79 9.91 -4.27 13.58
C SER A 79 10.29 -4.05 15.06
N GLN A 80 10.32 -2.79 15.51
CA GLN A 80 10.64 -2.43 16.90
C GLN A 80 9.47 -2.66 17.88
N GLY A 81 8.23 -2.67 17.42
CA GLY A 81 7.03 -2.90 18.25
C GLY A 81 6.75 -1.88 19.34
N LYS A 82 7.41 -0.70 19.29
CA LYS A 82 7.31 0.32 20.37
C LYS A 82 6.21 1.34 20.15
N LEU A 83 6.00 1.76 18.90
CA LEU A 83 5.05 2.82 18.53
C LEU A 83 3.80 2.22 17.86
N THR A 84 3.98 1.15 17.14
CA THR A 84 2.95 0.36 16.49
C THR A 84 3.43 -1.08 16.37
N ASN A 85 2.48 -2.01 16.19
CA ASN A 85 2.76 -3.40 15.83
C ASN A 85 2.26 -3.73 14.43
N VAL A 86 1.74 -2.75 13.67
CA VAL A 86 1.12 -2.98 12.36
C VAL A 86 1.51 -1.90 11.37
N GLY A 87 1.86 -2.32 10.17
CA GLY A 87 1.97 -1.48 8.97
C GLY A 87 1.04 -1.98 7.87
N ALA A 88 0.22 -1.08 7.34
CA ALA A 88 -0.67 -1.31 6.21
C ALA A 88 -0.55 -0.11 5.26
N ALA A 89 0.10 -0.31 4.14
CA ALA A 89 0.52 0.74 3.21
C ALA A 89 0.88 0.18 1.81
N GLY A 90 0.06 -0.73 1.26
CA GLY A 90 0.39 -1.41 0.00
C GLY A 90 1.77 -2.09 0.05
N LEU A 91 2.13 -2.64 1.21
CA LEU A 91 3.47 -3.16 1.46
C LEU A 91 3.72 -4.47 0.71
N SER A 92 4.68 -4.46 -0.22
CA SER A 92 5.11 -5.68 -0.91
C SER A 92 5.97 -6.56 0.00
N ILE A 93 5.83 -7.87 -0.13
CA ILE A 93 6.65 -8.85 0.56
C ILE A 93 8.02 -8.93 -0.13
N THR A 94 9.09 -8.70 0.63
CA THR A 94 10.46 -8.94 0.19
C THR A 94 11.22 -9.78 1.21
N ALA A 95 12.27 -10.49 0.78
CA ALA A 95 13.11 -11.28 1.68
C ALA A 95 13.70 -10.40 2.80
N GLU A 96 14.19 -9.21 2.47
CA GLU A 96 14.75 -8.27 3.46
C GLU A 96 13.71 -7.84 4.49
N ARG A 97 12.48 -7.50 4.05
CA ARG A 97 11.40 -7.11 4.96
C ARG A 97 10.96 -8.26 5.85
N GLN A 98 10.91 -9.50 5.32
CA GLN A 98 10.59 -10.71 6.08
C GLN A 98 11.64 -11.04 7.18
N GLU A 99 12.87 -10.58 7.03
CA GLU A 99 13.86 -10.68 8.12
C GLU A 99 13.48 -9.82 9.33
N LYS A 100 12.74 -8.72 9.13
CA LYS A 100 12.41 -7.71 10.15
C LYS A 100 11.02 -7.87 10.76
N VAL A 101 10.03 -8.26 9.96
CA VAL A 101 8.61 -8.34 10.32
C VAL A 101 7.99 -9.64 9.82
N ASP A 102 6.80 -9.97 10.34
CA ASP A 102 5.95 -11.02 9.78
C ASP A 102 4.88 -10.41 8.89
N PHE A 103 4.53 -11.11 7.81
CA PHE A 103 3.52 -10.67 6.86
C PHE A 103 2.26 -11.51 6.91
N SER A 104 1.13 -10.89 6.64
CA SER A 104 -0.14 -11.55 6.39
C SER A 104 -0.12 -12.34 5.07
N LYS A 105 -1.24 -13.00 4.77
CA LYS A 105 -1.54 -13.45 3.41
C LYS A 105 -1.53 -12.26 2.45
N VAL A 106 -1.12 -12.53 1.21
CA VAL A 106 -1.26 -11.58 0.09
C VAL A 106 -2.75 -11.29 -0.12
N TYR A 107 -3.10 -10.00 -0.18
CA TYR A 107 -4.48 -9.59 -0.42
C TYR A 107 -4.69 -8.93 -1.78
N TYR A 108 -3.61 -8.44 -2.40
CA TYR A 108 -3.65 -7.80 -3.71
C TYR A 108 -2.36 -8.07 -4.48
N GLN A 109 -2.47 -8.23 -5.81
CA GLN A 109 -1.33 -8.27 -6.73
C GLN A 109 -1.36 -7.02 -7.58
N ALA A 110 -0.29 -6.24 -7.55
CA ALA A 110 -0.14 -5.00 -8.28
C ALA A 110 0.92 -5.15 -9.38
N ASN A 111 0.68 -4.54 -10.53
CA ASN A 111 1.67 -4.48 -11.60
C ASN A 111 2.44 -3.17 -11.52
N LEU A 112 3.71 -3.15 -11.89
CA LEU A 112 4.47 -1.92 -11.98
C LEU A 112 4.16 -1.20 -13.30
N TYR A 113 4.04 0.11 -13.20
CA TYR A 113 3.77 1.03 -14.29
C TYR A 113 4.82 2.13 -14.35
N VAL A 114 5.05 2.65 -15.54
CA VAL A 114 5.82 3.88 -15.74
C VAL A 114 4.87 5.04 -16.05
N ILE A 115 5.01 6.15 -15.31
CA ILE A 115 4.37 7.44 -15.65
C ILE A 115 5.36 8.26 -16.47
N TYR A 116 4.89 8.86 -17.54
CA TYR A 116 5.70 9.67 -18.45
C TYR A 116 4.92 10.83 -19.06
N ASN A 117 5.62 11.84 -19.56
CA ASN A 117 5.00 12.89 -20.37
C ASN A 117 4.81 12.38 -21.79
N LYS A 118 3.62 12.54 -22.37
CA LYS A 118 3.27 12.08 -23.73
C LYS A 118 4.21 12.64 -24.82
N THR A 119 4.90 13.75 -24.54
CA THR A 119 5.88 14.33 -25.45
C THR A 119 7.28 13.71 -25.36
N THR A 120 7.54 12.84 -24.36
CA THR A 120 8.85 12.21 -24.15
C THR A 120 9.23 11.23 -25.26
N GLY A 121 8.24 10.72 -26.00
CA GLY A 121 8.51 9.83 -27.13
C GLY A 121 8.88 8.40 -26.72
N ILE A 122 8.38 7.92 -25.58
CA ILE A 122 8.62 6.56 -25.08
C ILE A 122 8.24 5.51 -26.14
N GLN A 123 9.08 4.50 -26.30
CA GLN A 123 8.81 3.39 -27.20
C GLN A 123 7.97 2.33 -26.49
N PHE A 124 6.73 2.14 -26.93
CA PHE A 124 5.86 1.09 -26.44
C PHE A 124 5.60 0.04 -27.53
N LYS A 125 5.32 -1.18 -27.11
CA LYS A 125 5.09 -2.34 -28.01
C LYS A 125 3.84 -3.09 -27.60
N GLY A 126 3.31 -3.89 -28.53
CA GLY A 126 2.41 -4.99 -28.19
C GLY A 126 3.21 -6.11 -27.53
N MET A 127 2.80 -6.52 -26.34
CA MET A 127 3.43 -7.58 -25.57
C MET A 127 2.89 -8.95 -25.94
N THR A 128 3.59 -10.00 -25.56
CA THR A 128 3.20 -11.39 -25.87
C THR A 128 1.87 -11.80 -25.25
N ASP A 129 1.45 -11.15 -24.17
CA ASP A 129 0.14 -11.33 -23.52
C ASP A 129 -1.01 -10.57 -24.23
N GLY A 130 -0.70 -9.83 -25.31
CA GLY A 130 -1.66 -9.03 -26.08
C GLY A 130 -1.89 -7.62 -25.56
N ASN A 131 -1.29 -7.23 -24.46
CA ASN A 131 -1.34 -5.86 -23.93
C ASN A 131 -0.36 -4.92 -24.65
N THR A 132 -0.50 -3.63 -24.41
CA THR A 132 0.48 -2.63 -24.78
C THR A 132 1.28 -2.27 -23.54
N GLY A 133 2.60 -2.30 -23.63
CA GLY A 133 3.47 -2.04 -22.50
C GLY A 133 4.84 -1.48 -22.92
N VAL A 134 5.73 -1.37 -21.96
CA VAL A 134 7.07 -0.83 -22.11
C VAL A 134 8.06 -1.78 -21.45
N TYR A 135 9.17 -2.08 -22.13
CA TYR A 135 10.28 -2.78 -21.49
C TYR A 135 11.13 -1.83 -20.64
N TRP A 136 11.69 -2.36 -19.56
CA TRP A 136 12.68 -1.63 -18.74
C TRP A 136 13.78 -1.01 -19.63
N SER A 137 14.34 -1.76 -20.56
CA SER A 137 15.37 -1.32 -21.50
C SER A 137 14.96 -0.12 -22.37
N SER A 138 13.66 0.14 -22.52
CA SER A 138 13.14 1.30 -23.28
C SER A 138 13.11 2.61 -22.49
N LEU A 139 13.41 2.59 -21.18
CA LEU A 139 13.38 3.78 -20.31
C LEU A 139 14.70 4.53 -20.25
N GLN A 140 15.59 4.33 -21.23
CA GLN A 140 16.85 5.08 -21.34
C GLN A 140 16.58 6.59 -21.39
N THR A 141 17.26 7.35 -20.54
CA THR A 141 17.09 8.81 -20.41
C THR A 141 18.32 9.47 -19.84
N GLU A 142 18.55 10.74 -20.21
CA GLU A 142 19.62 11.57 -19.66
C GLU A 142 19.23 12.28 -18.36
N LYS A 143 17.92 12.54 -18.13
CA LYS A 143 17.45 13.24 -16.93
C LYS A 143 17.35 12.31 -15.73
N GLY A 144 16.82 11.12 -15.93
CA GLY A 144 16.69 10.10 -14.91
C GLY A 144 15.26 9.64 -14.66
N ILE A 145 15.15 8.69 -13.75
CA ILE A 145 13.90 8.01 -13.35
C ILE A 145 13.66 8.26 -11.87
N GLY A 146 12.43 8.66 -11.52
CA GLY A 146 11.99 8.88 -10.15
C GLY A 146 11.28 7.65 -9.60
N VAL A 147 11.47 7.40 -8.31
CA VAL A 147 10.77 6.39 -7.51
C VAL A 147 10.47 6.96 -6.14
N GLN A 148 9.53 6.36 -5.42
CA GLN A 148 9.43 6.62 -3.98
C GLN A 148 10.46 5.75 -3.25
N GLY A 149 11.26 6.38 -2.40
CA GLY A 149 12.34 5.69 -1.68
C GLY A 149 11.82 4.57 -0.77
N GLY A 150 12.51 3.45 -0.78
CA GLY A 150 12.23 2.26 0.03
C GLY A 150 11.09 1.38 -0.50
N THR A 151 10.49 1.67 -1.66
CA THR A 151 9.49 0.82 -2.33
C THR A 151 10.16 -0.31 -3.12
N THR A 152 9.39 -1.27 -3.60
CA THR A 152 9.87 -2.29 -4.55
C THR A 152 10.21 -1.70 -5.90
N ALA A 153 9.51 -0.67 -6.36
CA ALA A 153 9.89 0.10 -7.54
C ALA A 153 11.30 0.70 -7.42
N ASP A 154 11.68 1.18 -6.23
CA ASP A 154 13.03 1.65 -5.93
C ASP A 154 14.06 0.52 -5.99
N LEU A 155 13.74 -0.65 -5.43
CA LEU A 155 14.61 -1.84 -5.47
C LEU A 155 14.81 -2.34 -6.90
N PHE A 156 13.71 -2.56 -7.66
CA PHE A 156 13.77 -3.04 -9.04
C PHE A 156 14.52 -2.06 -9.96
N LEU A 157 14.27 -0.76 -9.85
CA LEU A 157 15.05 0.22 -10.59
C LEU A 157 16.51 0.18 -10.17
N GLY A 158 16.81 -0.06 -8.89
CA GLY A 158 18.18 -0.24 -8.39
C GLY A 158 18.91 -1.35 -9.12
N ASP A 159 18.25 -2.49 -9.31
CA ASP A 159 18.82 -3.64 -10.04
C ASP A 159 19.02 -3.33 -11.53
N GLU A 160 18.04 -2.64 -12.15
CA GLU A 160 18.11 -2.29 -13.57
C GLU A 160 19.20 -1.28 -13.92
N ILE A 161 19.55 -0.35 -13.02
CA ILE A 161 20.62 0.65 -13.22
C ILE A 161 22.01 0.16 -12.80
N ALA A 162 22.08 -0.97 -12.09
CA ALA A 162 23.33 -1.59 -11.68
C ALA A 162 24.14 -2.11 -12.88
N GLU A 163 25.41 -2.45 -12.67
CA GLU A 163 26.27 -3.04 -13.68
C GLU A 163 25.63 -4.30 -14.29
N GLY A 164 25.45 -4.30 -15.60
CA GLY A 164 24.81 -5.38 -16.35
C GLY A 164 23.29 -5.33 -16.40
N GLY A 165 22.66 -4.37 -15.74
CA GLY A 165 21.22 -4.14 -15.84
C GLY A 165 20.80 -3.42 -17.13
N SER A 166 19.54 -3.46 -17.49
CA SER A 166 19.01 -2.93 -18.76
C SER A 166 19.07 -1.40 -18.86
N LEU A 167 19.23 -0.72 -17.72
CA LEU A 167 19.30 0.75 -17.57
C LEU A 167 20.63 1.18 -16.96
N GLU A 168 21.70 0.38 -17.13
CA GLU A 168 23.02 0.69 -16.57
C GLU A 168 23.42 2.14 -16.81
N GLY A 169 23.76 2.85 -15.73
CA GLY A 169 24.20 4.24 -15.74
C GLY A 169 23.10 5.28 -15.82
N VAL A 170 21.82 4.90 -15.91
CA VAL A 170 20.68 5.83 -15.81
C VAL A 170 20.59 6.36 -14.37
N LYS A 171 20.31 7.65 -14.21
CA LYS A 171 20.22 8.29 -12.90
C LYS A 171 18.89 7.92 -12.23
N LYS A 172 18.94 7.42 -11.00
CA LYS A 172 17.78 7.27 -10.10
C LYS A 172 17.62 8.52 -9.22
N THR A 173 16.37 8.91 -8.95
CA THR A 173 16.05 9.98 -8.00
C THR A 173 14.96 9.49 -7.04
N ASP A 174 15.30 9.45 -5.76
CA ASP A 174 14.38 9.02 -4.70
C ASP A 174 13.54 10.21 -4.22
N PHE A 175 12.25 10.02 -4.14
CA PHE A 175 11.29 10.99 -3.63
C PHE A 175 10.60 10.44 -2.37
N GLN A 176 10.23 11.33 -1.46
CA GLN A 176 9.44 10.96 -0.28
C GLN A 176 7.93 10.97 -0.60
N ASP A 177 7.52 11.77 -1.60
CA ASP A 177 6.13 11.98 -1.98
C ASP A 177 5.96 11.76 -3.48
N LEU A 178 4.98 10.94 -3.85
CA LEU A 178 4.70 10.57 -5.24
C LEU A 178 4.16 11.73 -6.08
N GLY A 179 3.38 12.62 -5.48
CA GLY A 179 2.89 13.81 -6.17
C GLY A 179 4.04 14.75 -6.54
N VAL A 180 5.05 14.87 -5.68
CA VAL A 180 6.30 15.60 -5.96
C VAL A 180 7.08 14.92 -7.07
N ALA A 181 7.22 13.59 -7.04
CA ALA A 181 7.88 12.83 -8.10
C ALA A 181 7.22 13.06 -9.47
N VAL A 182 5.91 12.93 -9.55
CA VAL A 182 5.14 13.15 -10.79
C VAL A 182 5.27 14.61 -11.29
N SER A 183 5.28 15.57 -10.37
CA SER A 183 5.47 17.00 -10.73
C SER A 183 6.86 17.30 -11.28
N ALA A 184 7.86 16.46 -11.02
CA ALA A 184 9.22 16.59 -11.52
C ALA A 184 9.39 16.07 -12.96
N ILE A 185 8.41 15.32 -13.50
CA ILE A 185 8.44 14.78 -14.87
C ILE A 185 8.53 15.91 -15.89
N GLY A 186 9.45 15.76 -16.83
CA GLY A 186 9.73 16.77 -17.86
C GLY A 186 10.75 17.84 -17.43
N ASN A 187 10.95 18.02 -16.12
CA ASN A 187 11.93 18.96 -15.57
C ASN A 187 13.24 18.25 -15.22
N THR A 188 13.28 17.52 -14.11
CA THR A 188 14.48 16.88 -13.55
C THR A 188 14.54 15.39 -13.81
N ILE A 189 13.42 14.76 -14.13
CA ILE A 189 13.28 13.35 -14.50
C ILE A 189 12.35 13.23 -15.71
N ASP A 190 12.40 12.11 -16.41
CA ASP A 190 11.51 11.83 -17.52
C ASP A 190 10.43 10.80 -17.17
N TYR A 191 10.70 9.93 -16.19
CA TYR A 191 9.84 8.82 -15.81
C TYR A 191 9.65 8.74 -14.29
N VAL A 192 8.49 8.23 -13.84
CA VAL A 192 8.26 7.78 -12.47
C VAL A 192 7.75 6.34 -12.53
N ILE A 193 8.33 5.45 -11.72
CA ILE A 193 7.89 4.06 -11.61
C ILE A 193 7.12 3.89 -10.32
N ILE A 194 5.95 3.27 -10.42
CA ILE A 194 5.00 3.03 -9.33
C ILE A 194 3.99 1.97 -9.77
N ASP A 195 3.20 1.47 -8.84
CA ASP A 195 2.14 0.50 -9.12
C ASP A 195 0.97 1.06 -9.95
N GLU A 196 0.27 0.17 -10.63
CA GLU A 196 -0.78 0.43 -11.61
C GLU A 196 -1.86 1.40 -11.13
N LEU A 197 -2.53 1.08 -10.02
CA LEU A 197 -3.70 1.86 -9.59
C LEU A 197 -3.31 3.25 -9.13
N PRO A 198 -2.27 3.44 -8.30
CA PRO A 198 -1.74 4.76 -7.98
C PRO A 198 -1.25 5.52 -9.22
N ALA A 199 -0.57 4.86 -10.17
CA ALA A 199 -0.16 5.50 -11.42
C ALA A 199 -1.36 6.08 -12.18
N LYS A 200 -2.41 5.26 -12.35
CA LYS A 200 -3.65 5.69 -13.02
C LYS A 200 -4.35 6.84 -12.30
N GLN A 201 -4.35 6.84 -10.96
CA GLN A 201 -4.90 7.95 -10.19
C GLN A 201 -4.07 9.23 -10.32
N LEU A 202 -2.75 9.13 -10.29
CA LEU A 202 -1.85 10.28 -10.42
C LEU A 202 -1.88 10.93 -11.81
N VAL A 203 -2.11 10.16 -12.87
CA VAL A 203 -2.26 10.72 -14.23
C VAL A 203 -3.69 11.18 -14.53
N ALA A 204 -4.68 10.74 -13.75
CA ALA A 204 -6.06 11.16 -13.92
C ALA A 204 -6.19 12.69 -13.75
N GLY A 205 -6.66 13.37 -14.74
CA GLY A 205 -6.78 14.84 -14.72
C GLY A 205 -5.55 15.61 -15.21
N ASN A 206 -4.47 14.93 -15.60
CA ASN A 206 -3.34 15.57 -16.29
C ASN A 206 -3.22 15.06 -17.73
N GLU A 207 -3.76 15.85 -18.68
CA GLU A 207 -3.79 15.48 -20.09
C GLU A 207 -2.40 15.28 -20.74
N ASN A 208 -1.34 15.80 -20.11
CA ASN A 208 0.02 15.70 -20.62
C ASN A 208 0.72 14.41 -20.17
N LEU A 209 0.20 13.73 -19.15
CA LEU A 209 0.79 12.52 -18.62
C LEU A 209 0.03 11.27 -19.11
N ALA A 210 0.74 10.16 -19.14
CA ALA A 210 0.20 8.83 -19.34
C ALA A 210 0.98 7.83 -18.50
N CYS A 211 0.44 6.62 -18.34
CA CYS A 211 1.14 5.50 -17.72
C CYS A 211 0.94 4.23 -18.54
N LEU A 212 1.92 3.34 -18.49
CA LEU A 212 1.94 2.05 -19.17
C LEU A 212 2.54 0.99 -18.24
N PRO A 213 2.11 -0.29 -18.37
CA PRO A 213 2.71 -1.38 -17.62
C PRO A 213 4.16 -1.63 -18.06
N LEU A 214 5.00 -1.99 -17.08
CA LEU A 214 6.38 -2.36 -17.25
C LEU A 214 6.56 -3.87 -17.37
N TYR A 215 7.40 -4.26 -18.32
CA TYR A 215 7.71 -5.65 -18.62
C TYR A 215 9.21 -5.91 -18.64
N TYR A 216 9.56 -7.14 -18.28
CA TYR A 216 10.84 -7.76 -18.64
C TYR A 216 10.68 -8.40 -20.00
N GLU A 217 11.67 -8.18 -20.87
CA GLU A 217 11.71 -8.80 -22.20
C GLU A 217 12.05 -10.28 -22.05
N GLY A 218 11.16 -11.14 -22.53
CA GLY A 218 11.38 -12.59 -22.52
C GLY A 218 12.54 -13.00 -23.44
N ALA A 219 13.21 -14.09 -23.09
CA ALA A 219 14.22 -14.70 -23.97
C ALA A 219 13.56 -15.21 -25.26
N GLU A 220 14.37 -15.49 -26.29
CA GLU A 220 13.85 -16.00 -27.57
C GLU A 220 13.02 -17.29 -27.37
N GLY A 221 11.73 -17.21 -27.68
CA GLY A 221 10.77 -18.28 -27.50
C GLY A 221 10.03 -18.30 -26.14
N GLU A 222 10.34 -17.37 -25.26
CA GLU A 222 9.63 -17.12 -24.00
C GLU A 222 8.72 -15.89 -24.13
N GLY A 223 7.69 -15.80 -23.28
CA GLY A 223 6.80 -14.63 -23.22
C GLY A 223 7.41 -13.49 -22.44
N ASP A 224 6.93 -12.26 -22.69
CA ASP A 224 7.26 -11.11 -21.86
C ASP A 224 6.68 -11.31 -20.46
N GLU A 225 7.42 -10.90 -19.44
CA GLU A 225 7.02 -11.03 -18.04
C GLU A 225 6.66 -9.65 -17.48
N LEU A 226 5.45 -9.55 -16.95
CA LEU A 226 4.96 -8.32 -16.30
C LEU A 226 5.66 -8.15 -14.95
N ALA A 227 6.22 -6.97 -14.71
CA ALA A 227 6.75 -6.64 -13.39
C ALA A 227 5.59 -6.45 -12.41
N PHE A 228 5.60 -7.18 -11.29
CA PHE A 228 4.50 -7.15 -10.32
C PHE A 228 4.98 -7.24 -8.88
N ASP A 229 4.09 -6.86 -7.98
CA ASP A 229 4.23 -6.86 -6.53
C ASP A 229 3.07 -7.57 -5.84
N GLU A 230 3.29 -8.05 -4.62
CA GLU A 230 2.29 -8.73 -3.80
C GLU A 230 2.10 -8.01 -2.47
N TYR A 231 0.94 -7.36 -2.27
CA TYR A 231 0.66 -6.60 -1.07
C TYR A 231 0.20 -7.47 0.09
N ALA A 232 0.78 -7.19 1.25
CA ALA A 232 0.41 -7.79 2.51
C ALA A 232 0.53 -6.79 3.67
N ILE A 233 -0.13 -7.07 4.79
CA ILE A 233 -0.03 -6.28 6.01
C ILE A 233 1.12 -6.85 6.83
N CYS A 234 2.01 -5.97 7.30
CA CYS A 234 3.11 -6.40 8.15
C CYS A 234 2.80 -6.21 9.64
N VAL A 235 3.33 -7.12 10.46
CA VAL A 235 3.25 -7.03 11.92
C VAL A 235 4.62 -7.26 12.56
N THR A 236 4.81 -6.72 13.76
CA THR A 236 6.00 -7.03 14.57
C THR A 236 6.12 -8.54 14.77
N LYS A 237 7.32 -9.08 14.66
CA LYS A 237 7.58 -10.53 14.88
C LYS A 237 7.06 -11.00 16.23
N GLY A 238 6.39 -12.16 16.22
CA GLY A 238 5.79 -12.76 17.41
C GLY A 238 4.43 -12.20 17.80
N GLN A 239 3.79 -11.38 16.95
CA GLN A 239 2.40 -10.94 17.12
C GLN A 239 1.41 -11.94 16.49
N ASP A 240 1.58 -13.23 16.82
CA ASP A 240 0.86 -14.34 16.18
C ASP A 240 -0.68 -14.22 16.28
N GLU A 241 -1.19 -13.78 17.44
CA GLU A 241 -2.63 -13.59 17.63
C GLU A 241 -3.18 -12.47 16.74
N LEU A 242 -2.46 -11.35 16.64
CA LEU A 242 -2.84 -10.24 15.78
C LEU A 242 -2.78 -10.65 14.31
N LEU A 243 -1.71 -11.32 13.91
CA LEU A 243 -1.54 -11.83 12.55
C LEU A 243 -2.64 -12.85 12.17
N ALA A 244 -3.03 -13.71 13.12
CA ALA A 244 -4.11 -14.65 12.90
C ALA A 244 -5.45 -13.95 12.62
N VAL A 245 -5.79 -12.88 13.36
CA VAL A 245 -7.01 -12.10 13.12
C VAL A 245 -6.95 -11.34 11.79
N ILE A 246 -5.81 -10.77 11.44
CA ILE A 246 -5.60 -10.15 10.12
C ILE A 246 -5.84 -11.18 9.01
N ASN A 247 -5.23 -12.35 9.11
CA ASN A 247 -5.38 -13.43 8.12
C ASN A 247 -6.80 -13.98 8.05
N GLU A 248 -7.54 -13.99 9.15
CA GLU A 248 -8.97 -14.37 9.17
C GLU A 248 -9.79 -13.35 8.36
N VAL A 249 -9.63 -12.05 8.61
CA VAL A 249 -10.32 -10.98 7.85
C VAL A 249 -9.98 -11.05 6.37
N LEU A 250 -8.71 -11.23 6.03
CA LEU A 250 -8.28 -11.35 4.64
C LEU A 250 -8.85 -12.59 3.97
N THR A 251 -8.92 -13.72 4.69
CA THR A 251 -9.53 -14.94 4.15
C THR A 251 -11.01 -14.73 3.86
N GLU A 252 -11.76 -14.13 4.78
CA GLU A 252 -13.18 -13.80 4.56
C GLU A 252 -13.38 -12.91 3.33
N LEU A 253 -12.57 -11.85 3.20
CA LEU A 253 -12.65 -10.93 2.06
C LEU A 253 -12.27 -11.59 0.73
N LEU A 254 -11.26 -12.47 0.71
CA LEU A 254 -10.79 -13.12 -0.52
C LEU A 254 -11.71 -14.26 -0.96
N GLU A 255 -12.35 -14.95 -0.03
CA GLU A 255 -13.28 -16.07 -0.31
C GLU A 255 -14.71 -15.59 -0.61
N GLU A 256 -15.13 -14.44 -0.05
CA GLU A 256 -16.42 -13.83 -0.34
C GLU A 256 -16.47 -13.37 -1.80
N LYS A 257 -17.24 -14.06 -2.63
CA LYS A 257 -17.43 -13.67 -4.04
C LYS A 257 -18.89 -13.34 -4.31
N ASP A 258 -19.12 -12.29 -5.09
CA ASP A 258 -20.43 -11.98 -5.62
C ASP A 258 -20.79 -12.86 -6.83
N GLU A 259 -21.95 -12.61 -7.43
CA GLU A 259 -22.45 -13.31 -8.61
C GLU A 259 -21.53 -13.18 -9.86
N ASN A 260 -20.69 -12.15 -9.92
CA ASN A 260 -19.71 -11.90 -10.96
C ASN A 260 -18.33 -12.47 -10.62
N GLY A 261 -18.17 -13.13 -9.47
CA GLY A 261 -16.91 -13.68 -8.99
C GLY A 261 -15.96 -12.65 -8.38
N VAL A 262 -16.40 -11.40 -8.16
CA VAL A 262 -15.61 -10.32 -7.56
C VAL A 262 -15.50 -10.55 -6.06
N ASN A 263 -14.26 -10.67 -5.54
CA ASN A 263 -14.04 -10.89 -4.12
C ASN A 263 -14.17 -9.60 -3.29
N GLY A 264 -14.18 -9.74 -1.95
CA GLY A 264 -14.36 -8.62 -1.04
C GLY A 264 -13.26 -7.57 -1.14
N VAL A 265 -11.98 -7.96 -1.37
CA VAL A 265 -10.89 -7.00 -1.58
C VAL A 265 -11.10 -6.21 -2.87
N GLN A 266 -11.45 -6.87 -3.98
CA GLN A 266 -11.73 -6.18 -5.23
C GLN A 266 -12.94 -5.25 -5.12
N LYS A 267 -13.97 -5.60 -4.31
CA LYS A 267 -15.09 -4.68 -4.01
C LYS A 267 -14.61 -3.42 -3.27
N LEU A 268 -13.67 -3.56 -2.33
CA LEU A 268 -13.07 -2.40 -1.67
C LEU A 268 -12.27 -1.53 -2.67
N VAL A 269 -11.48 -2.15 -3.54
CA VAL A 269 -10.78 -1.43 -4.62
C VAL A 269 -11.78 -0.68 -5.50
N ASN A 270 -12.82 -1.34 -5.99
CA ASN A 270 -13.85 -0.72 -6.82
C ASN A 270 -14.54 0.46 -6.11
N LYS A 271 -14.88 0.29 -4.82
CA LYS A 271 -15.45 1.35 -3.98
C LYS A 271 -14.57 2.60 -3.97
N HIS A 272 -13.28 2.45 -3.74
CA HIS A 272 -12.34 3.57 -3.65
C HIS A 272 -11.94 4.15 -5.02
N LEU A 273 -12.15 3.41 -6.10
CA LEU A 273 -12.05 3.91 -7.47
C LEU A 273 -13.35 4.56 -7.98
N GLY A 274 -14.45 4.51 -7.22
CA GLY A 274 -15.77 5.00 -7.67
C GLY A 274 -16.39 4.16 -8.79
N ILE A 275 -16.01 2.89 -8.89
CA ILE A 275 -16.53 1.91 -9.85
C ILE A 275 -17.70 1.17 -9.18
N ASN A 276 -18.90 1.26 -9.77
CA ASN A 276 -20.10 0.58 -9.28
C ASN A 276 -20.29 -0.78 -9.97
#